data_0180fdfb9a2c0e8bd2a0ef5f74da247c
#
_entry.id   0180fdfb9a2c0e8bd2a0ef5f74da247c
#
_cell.length_a   1.000
_cell.length_b   1.000
_cell.length_c   1.000
_cell.angle_alpha   90.00
_cell.angle_beta   90.00
_cell.angle_gamma   90.00
#
_symmetry.space_group_name_H-M   'P 1'
#
loop_
_entity.id
_entity.type
_entity.pdbx_description
1 polymer ?
#
loop_
_entity_poly.entity_id
_entity_poly.type
_entity_poly.pdbx_seq_one_letter_code
_entity_poly.pdbx_strand_id
1 'polypeptide(L)'
;MFGIVPRPLWEKQVPPDAQHRIPLSLRLLLIEGPDRTFLVDTGIGDKFDAKANRIYDVDARLPDAALRAAGFDPAAVTDVILTHLHFDHGGGSTRADGTAVFPGARYHVQRRQLEW
;
A
#
# COMPACT_ATOMS: atom_id res chain seq x y z
N MET A 1 -9.17 -10.57 7.38
CA MET A 1 -7.87 -10.54 8.00
C MET A 1 -7.58 -11.77 8.85
N PHE A 2 -8.38 -12.08 9.85
CA PHE A 2 -8.20 -13.31 10.65
C PHE A 2 -8.96 -14.53 10.08
N GLY A 3 -9.52 -14.40 8.90
CA GLY A 3 -10.24 -15.47 8.21
C GLY A 3 -11.40 -16.01 9.03
N ILE A 4 -11.36 -17.31 9.25
CA ILE A 4 -12.38 -18.04 10.02
C ILE A 4 -12.12 -18.03 11.54
N VAL A 5 -11.05 -17.38 12.02
CA VAL A 5 -10.75 -17.35 13.47
C VAL A 5 -11.76 -16.47 14.19
N PRO A 6 -12.53 -17.00 15.16
CA PRO A 6 -13.53 -16.25 15.90
C PRO A 6 -12.93 -15.09 16.68
N ARG A 7 -13.65 -13.96 16.73
CA ARG A 7 -13.22 -12.75 17.43
C ARG A 7 -12.75 -13.00 18.88
N PRO A 8 -13.42 -13.79 19.73
CA PRO A 8 -12.97 -14.02 21.09
C PRO A 8 -11.59 -14.65 21.23
N LEU A 9 -11.07 -15.25 20.16
CA LEU A 9 -9.73 -15.84 20.15
C LEU A 9 -8.66 -14.82 19.76
N TRP A 10 -8.88 -14.00 18.71
CA TRP A 10 -7.88 -13.07 18.25
C TRP A 10 -7.88 -11.72 19.02
N GLU A 11 -9.03 -11.27 19.53
CA GLU A 11 -9.11 -9.99 20.25
C GLU A 11 -8.30 -9.95 21.54
N LYS A 12 -7.97 -11.12 22.12
CA LYS A 12 -7.08 -11.23 23.27
C LYS A 12 -5.63 -10.90 22.93
N GLN A 13 -5.24 -11.11 21.67
CA GLN A 13 -3.88 -10.87 21.19
C GLN A 13 -3.77 -9.47 20.53
N VAL A 14 -4.82 -9.06 19.83
CA VAL A 14 -4.90 -7.78 19.13
C VAL A 14 -6.22 -7.11 19.48
N PRO A 15 -6.29 -6.39 20.60
CA PRO A 15 -7.52 -5.74 21.05
C PRO A 15 -8.00 -4.72 20.01
N PRO A 16 -9.26 -4.81 19.55
CA PRO A 16 -9.83 -3.82 18.64
C PRO A 16 -10.24 -2.54 19.38
N ASP A 17 -10.31 -1.43 18.66
CA ASP A 17 -10.89 -0.18 19.14
C ASP A 17 -12.43 -0.25 19.28
N ALA A 18 -13.05 0.86 19.70
CA ALA A 18 -14.51 0.97 19.87
C ALA A 18 -15.27 0.83 18.55
N GLN A 19 -14.62 1.02 17.40
CA GLN A 19 -15.17 0.83 16.07
C GLN A 19 -14.80 -0.55 15.46
N HIS A 20 -14.30 -1.47 16.29
CA HIS A 20 -13.89 -2.84 15.90
C HIS A 20 -12.71 -2.90 14.92
N ARG A 21 -11.87 -1.86 14.88
CA ARG A 21 -10.67 -1.80 14.04
C ARG A 21 -9.46 -2.26 14.83
N ILE A 22 -8.47 -2.77 14.13
CA ILE A 22 -7.16 -3.13 14.68
C ILE A 22 -6.07 -2.38 13.92
N PRO A 23 -4.96 -2.01 14.57
CA PRO A 23 -3.85 -1.35 13.90
C PRO A 23 -3.16 -2.33 12.95
N LEU A 24 -2.92 -1.88 11.72
CA LEU A 24 -2.17 -2.59 10.69
C LEU A 24 -1.16 -1.65 10.06
N SER A 25 0.03 -2.17 9.80
CA SER A 25 1.07 -1.43 9.08
C SER A 25 1.10 -1.86 7.61
N LEU A 26 0.97 -0.89 6.72
CA LEU A 26 1.26 -1.07 5.30
C LEU A 26 2.76 -0.81 5.12
N ARG A 27 3.51 -1.88 4.88
CA ARG A 27 4.96 -1.80 4.71
C ARG A 27 5.30 -1.93 3.24
N LEU A 28 6.09 -0.98 2.75
CA LEU A 28 6.69 -1.01 1.43
C LEU A 28 8.10 -1.57 1.57
N LEU A 29 8.55 -2.35 0.59
CA LEU A 29 9.93 -2.83 0.54
C LEU A 29 10.65 -2.11 -0.60
N LEU A 30 11.70 -1.36 -0.25
CA LEU A 30 12.60 -0.76 -1.21
C LEU A 30 13.86 -1.63 -1.33
N ILE A 31 14.25 -1.96 -2.56
CA ILE A 31 15.45 -2.75 -2.87
C ILE A 31 16.33 -1.92 -3.78
N GLU A 32 17.49 -1.50 -3.28
CA GLU A 32 18.46 -0.72 -4.04
C GLU A 32 19.53 -1.65 -4.62
N GLY A 33 19.73 -1.55 -5.91
CA GLY A 33 20.82 -2.20 -6.65
C GLY A 33 21.68 -1.16 -7.35
N PRO A 34 22.78 -1.59 -8.02
CA PRO A 34 23.71 -0.65 -8.63
C PRO A 34 23.08 0.20 -9.74
N ASP A 35 22.16 -0.37 -10.52
CA ASP A 35 21.55 0.30 -11.68
C ASP A 35 20.04 0.41 -11.59
N ARG A 36 19.41 -0.21 -10.60
CA ARG A 36 17.94 -0.28 -10.48
C ARG A 36 17.52 -0.22 -9.03
N THR A 37 16.42 0.51 -8.80
CA THR A 37 15.75 0.57 -7.50
C THR A 37 14.32 0.07 -7.65
N PHE A 38 14.00 -0.97 -6.91
CA PHE A 38 12.70 -1.62 -6.93
C PHE A 38 11.88 -1.21 -5.70
N LEU A 39 10.64 -0.83 -5.92
CA LEU A 39 9.65 -0.69 -4.87
C LEU A 39 8.63 -1.83 -4.98
N VAL A 40 8.46 -2.58 -3.90
CA VAL A 40 7.45 -3.65 -3.85
C VAL A 40 6.22 -3.13 -3.10
N ASP A 41 5.09 -3.19 -3.79
CA ASP A 41 3.79 -2.64 -3.43
C ASP A 41 3.79 -1.10 -3.26
N THR A 42 2.60 -0.51 -3.21
CA THR A 42 2.43 0.95 -3.14
C THR A 42 1.49 1.40 -2.02
N GLY A 43 0.98 0.46 -1.24
CA GLY A 43 0.02 0.76 -0.17
C GLY A 43 -1.35 1.21 -0.69
N ILE A 44 -2.15 1.78 0.21
CA ILE A 44 -3.53 2.22 -0.08
C ILE A 44 -3.56 3.50 -0.93
N GLY A 45 -2.59 4.40 -0.75
CA GLY A 45 -2.63 5.72 -1.35
C GLY A 45 -3.58 6.68 -0.62
N ASP A 46 -4.08 7.69 -1.35
CA ASP A 46 -4.86 8.81 -0.81
C ASP A 46 -6.26 8.97 -1.43
N LYS A 47 -6.75 7.94 -2.14
CA LYS A 47 -7.99 8.03 -2.94
C LYS A 47 -9.27 7.63 -2.20
N PHE A 48 -9.18 7.26 -0.94
CA PHE A 48 -10.36 6.91 -0.16
C PHE A 48 -11.24 8.13 0.10
N ASP A 49 -12.54 7.95 -0.07
CA ASP A 49 -13.53 8.95 0.32
C ASP A 49 -13.66 9.06 1.86
N ALA A 50 -14.40 10.05 2.31
CA ALA A 50 -14.62 10.29 3.74
C ALA A 50 -15.29 9.09 4.47
N LYS A 51 -16.10 8.31 3.76
CA LYS A 51 -16.77 7.12 4.33
C LYS A 51 -15.76 5.99 4.52
N ALA A 52 -14.96 5.68 3.50
CA ALA A 52 -13.92 4.66 3.56
C ALA A 52 -12.85 5.01 4.60
N ASN A 53 -12.40 6.28 4.63
CA ASN A 53 -11.45 6.76 5.64
C ASN A 53 -12.00 6.56 7.06
N ARG A 54 -13.28 6.86 7.31
CA ARG A 54 -13.90 6.65 8.64
C ARG A 54 -14.00 5.17 9.01
N ILE A 55 -14.22 4.27 8.03
CA ILE A 55 -14.31 2.83 8.28
C ILE A 55 -12.93 2.25 8.60
N TYR A 56 -11.93 2.59 7.79
CA TYR A 56 -10.59 1.99 7.87
C TYR A 56 -9.60 2.79 8.72
N ASP A 57 -9.87 4.08 8.98
CA ASP A 57 -8.96 4.99 9.70
C ASP A 57 -7.56 5.02 9.09
N VAL A 58 -7.52 5.25 7.79
CA VAL A 58 -6.28 5.18 7.03
C VAL A 58 -5.44 6.43 7.22
N ASP A 59 -4.16 6.27 7.55
CA ASP A 59 -3.15 7.32 7.33
C ASP A 59 -2.88 7.38 5.81
N ALA A 60 -3.66 8.21 5.12
CA ALA A 60 -3.66 8.34 3.67
C ALA A 60 -2.35 8.97 3.19
N ARG A 61 -1.34 8.13 2.98
CA ARG A 61 -0.02 8.54 2.53
C ARG A 61 0.34 7.89 1.20
N LEU A 62 0.74 8.72 0.23
CA LEU A 62 1.29 8.25 -1.03
C LEU A 62 2.69 7.64 -0.82
N PRO A 63 3.08 6.62 -1.58
CA PRO A 63 4.37 5.94 -1.43
C PRO A 63 5.57 6.85 -1.65
N ASP A 64 5.50 7.83 -2.56
CA ASP A 64 6.57 8.80 -2.76
C ASP A 64 6.80 9.70 -1.54
N ALA A 65 5.74 10.09 -0.84
CA ALA A 65 5.87 10.83 0.42
C ALA A 65 6.46 9.96 1.54
N ALA A 66 6.11 8.67 1.58
CA ALA A 66 6.70 7.74 2.53
C ALA A 66 8.19 7.53 2.28
N LEU A 67 8.62 7.40 1.01
CA LEU A 67 10.04 7.30 0.63
C LEU A 67 10.82 8.56 1.03
N ARG A 68 10.30 9.76 0.74
CA ARG A 68 10.95 11.02 1.17
C ARG A 68 11.11 11.10 2.67
N ALA A 69 10.07 10.73 3.42
CA ALA A 69 10.13 10.71 4.89
C ALA A 69 11.18 9.74 5.44
N ALA A 70 11.47 8.67 4.69
CA ALA A 70 12.51 7.69 5.01
C ALA A 70 13.91 8.08 4.48
N GLY A 71 14.05 9.23 3.81
CA GLY A 71 15.33 9.72 3.28
C GLY A 71 15.68 9.22 1.88
N PHE A 72 14.73 8.60 1.16
CA PHE A 72 14.95 8.11 -0.21
C PHE A 72 14.35 9.07 -1.24
N ASP A 73 15.03 9.21 -2.37
CA ASP A 73 14.50 9.97 -3.51
C ASP A 73 13.52 9.09 -4.32
N PRO A 74 12.23 9.47 -4.40
CA PRO A 74 11.26 8.72 -5.19
C PRO A 74 11.58 8.70 -6.70
N ALA A 75 12.33 9.69 -7.20
CA ALA A 75 12.74 9.72 -8.60
C ALA A 75 13.76 8.62 -8.95
N ALA A 76 14.45 8.06 -7.94
CA ALA A 76 15.37 6.95 -8.12
C ALA A 76 14.66 5.59 -8.34
N VAL A 77 13.36 5.49 -8.08
CA VAL A 77 12.60 4.26 -8.29
C VAL A 77 12.49 3.99 -9.80
N THR A 78 13.09 2.91 -10.24
CA THR A 78 13.09 2.46 -11.64
C THR A 78 12.02 1.43 -11.94
N ASP A 79 11.59 0.69 -10.92
CA ASP A 79 10.66 -0.41 -11.04
C ASP A 79 9.71 -0.48 -9.84
N VAL A 80 8.43 -0.69 -10.10
CA VAL A 80 7.41 -0.96 -9.09
C VAL A 80 6.88 -2.37 -9.32
N ILE A 81 6.95 -3.21 -8.32
CA ILE A 81 6.44 -4.59 -8.36
C ILE A 81 5.19 -4.65 -7.52
N LEU A 82 4.03 -4.91 -8.15
CA LEU A 82 2.78 -5.14 -7.44
C LEU A 82 2.60 -6.64 -7.20
N THR A 83 2.59 -7.04 -5.94
CA THR A 83 2.38 -8.45 -5.57
C THR A 83 1.01 -8.93 -6.00
N HIS A 84 0.01 -8.05 -5.85
CA HIS A 84 -1.35 -8.23 -6.35
C HIS A 84 -2.10 -6.88 -6.37
N LEU A 85 -3.31 -6.84 -6.97
CA LEU A 85 -4.04 -5.59 -7.22
C LEU A 85 -5.10 -5.24 -6.16
N HIS A 86 -5.05 -5.81 -4.96
CA HIS A 86 -5.89 -5.32 -3.88
C HIS A 86 -5.54 -3.88 -3.50
N PHE A 87 -6.53 -3.15 -3.00
CA PHE A 87 -6.44 -1.71 -2.75
C PHE A 87 -5.33 -1.32 -1.77
N ASP A 88 -5.01 -2.18 -0.82
CA ASP A 88 -3.97 -1.99 0.19
C ASP A 88 -2.54 -2.29 -0.31
N HIS A 89 -2.41 -2.83 -1.53
CA HIS A 89 -1.13 -3.10 -2.19
C HIS A 89 -0.89 -2.24 -3.43
N GLY A 90 -1.91 -2.10 -4.28
CA GLY A 90 -1.82 -1.36 -5.54
C GLY A 90 -2.43 0.04 -5.52
N GLY A 91 -3.17 0.41 -4.47
CA GLY A 91 -3.92 1.66 -4.41
C GLY A 91 -3.09 2.92 -4.53
N GLY A 92 -1.86 2.91 -4.02
CA GLY A 92 -0.92 4.02 -4.12
C GLY A 92 -0.15 4.11 -5.44
N SER A 93 -0.46 3.29 -6.43
CA SER A 93 0.20 3.34 -7.75
C SER A 93 -0.12 4.61 -8.54
N THR A 94 -1.31 5.16 -8.32
CA THR A 94 -1.77 6.39 -9.00
C THR A 94 -2.28 7.42 -7.99
N ARG A 95 -2.22 8.69 -8.37
CA ARG A 95 -2.83 9.82 -7.65
C ARG A 95 -4.33 9.89 -7.95
N ALA A 96 -5.03 10.77 -7.27
CA ALA A 96 -6.47 10.98 -7.47
C ALA A 96 -6.84 11.44 -8.89
N ASP A 97 -5.93 12.12 -9.59
CA ASP A 97 -6.09 12.53 -10.99
C ASP A 97 -5.77 11.42 -12.02
N GLY A 98 -5.43 10.21 -11.54
CA GLY A 98 -5.07 9.08 -12.37
C GLY A 98 -3.61 9.02 -12.82
N THR A 99 -2.79 10.02 -12.52
CA THR A 99 -1.37 10.00 -12.87
C THR A 99 -0.59 8.99 -12.03
N ALA A 100 0.42 8.36 -12.63
CA ALA A 100 1.30 7.44 -11.91
C ALA A 100 2.10 8.18 -10.83
N VAL A 101 2.26 7.59 -9.66
CA VAL A 101 3.07 8.16 -8.57
C VAL A 101 4.56 8.11 -8.91
N PHE A 102 4.99 7.08 -9.63
CA PHE A 102 6.36 6.92 -10.15
C PHE A 102 6.32 6.91 -11.68
N PRO A 103 6.21 8.07 -12.36
CA PRO A 103 6.00 8.13 -13.80
C PRO A 103 7.22 7.65 -14.61
N GLY A 104 8.42 7.68 -14.03
CA GLY A 104 9.64 7.15 -14.64
C GLY A 104 9.86 5.65 -14.44
N ALA A 105 9.08 5.02 -13.57
CA ALA A 105 9.25 3.61 -13.23
C ALA A 105 8.46 2.67 -14.16
N ARG A 106 8.99 1.47 -14.33
CA ARG A 106 8.27 0.37 -14.97
C ARG A 106 7.43 -0.36 -13.92
N TYR A 107 6.13 -0.51 -14.17
CA TYR A 107 5.24 -1.28 -13.30
C TYR A 107 5.17 -2.73 -13.74
N HIS A 108 5.38 -3.64 -12.79
CA HIS A 108 5.32 -5.08 -12.96
C HIS A 108 4.13 -5.63 -12.19
N VAL A 109 3.28 -6.38 -12.87
CA VAL A 109 2.11 -7.05 -12.30
C VAL A 109 1.93 -8.41 -12.95
N GLN A 110 1.45 -9.38 -12.20
CA GLN A 110 1.15 -10.69 -12.78
C GLN A 110 -0.02 -10.59 -13.74
N ARG A 111 0.11 -11.18 -14.93
CA ARG A 111 -0.93 -11.17 -15.98
C ARG A 111 -2.29 -11.59 -15.45
N ARG A 112 -2.35 -12.65 -14.63
CA ARG A 112 -3.61 -13.15 -14.04
C ARG A 112 -4.34 -12.12 -13.18
N GLN A 113 -3.64 -11.13 -12.62
CA GLN A 113 -4.28 -10.05 -11.85
C GLN A 113 -4.99 -9.03 -12.74
N LEU A 114 -4.60 -8.94 -14.02
CA LEU A 114 -5.23 -8.05 -15.01
C LEU A 114 -6.40 -8.72 -15.74
N GLU A 115 -6.42 -10.04 -15.77
CA GLU A 115 -7.44 -10.85 -16.46
C GLU A 115 -8.61 -11.22 -15.54
N TRP A 116 -8.55 -10.83 -14.28
CA TRP A 116 -9.54 -11.19 -13.25
C TRP A 116 -10.66 -10.13 -13.05
#